data_549e159e6f50f592116694e5446d6220
#
_entry.id   549e159e6f50f592116694e5446d6220
#
_cell.length_a   1.000
_cell.length_b   1.000
_cell.length_c   1.000
_cell.angle_alpha   90.00
_cell.angle_beta   90.00
_cell.angle_gamma   90.00
#
_symmetry.space_group_name_H-M   'P 1'
#
loop_
_entity.id
_entity.type
_entity.pdbx_description
1 polymer ?
#
loop_
_entity_poly.entity_id
_entity_poly.type
_entity_poly.pdbx_seq_one_letter_code
_entity_poly.pdbx_strand_id
1 'polypeptide(L)'
;MERTFSPMIRQYSAIDGLQQEYTLVYAMEVEGTQGCRLTLCRIGSRQQIVSQHVVAAPEFCYRLLRYLCENGVQTELWQDVVTDLITSGLAGGKGGAWREQ
;
A
#
# COMPACT_ATOMS: atom_id res chain seq x y z
N MET A 1 0.26 -24.09 5.71
CA MET A 1 1.39 -23.47 5.10
C MET A 1 1.19 -21.99 4.92
N GLU A 2 2.13 -21.24 5.32
CA GLU A 2 2.01 -19.79 5.25
C GLU A 2 2.47 -19.28 3.94
N ARG A 3 1.81 -18.24 3.47
CA ARG A 3 2.20 -17.58 2.26
C ARG A 3 2.97 -16.33 2.61
N THR A 4 4.01 -16.09 1.88
CA THR A 4 4.84 -14.94 2.10
C THR A 4 4.66 -13.97 0.96
N PHE A 5 4.43 -12.71 1.30
CA PHE A 5 4.28 -11.66 0.31
C PHE A 5 5.45 -10.71 0.44
N SER A 6 6.23 -10.63 -0.60
CA SER A 6 7.43 -9.81 -0.56
C SER A 6 7.09 -8.33 -0.52
N PRO A 7 7.81 -7.55 0.27
CA PRO A 7 7.59 -6.11 0.24
C PRO A 7 8.03 -5.53 -1.08
N MET A 8 7.44 -4.40 -1.42
CA MET A 8 7.77 -3.69 -2.64
C MET A 8 8.40 -2.36 -2.27
N ILE A 9 9.36 -1.94 -3.07
CA ILE A 9 10.18 -0.79 -2.72
C ILE A 9 10.20 0.19 -3.86
N ARG A 10 10.08 1.47 -3.54
CA ARG A 10 10.30 2.54 -4.51
C ARG A 10 11.33 3.49 -3.95
N GLN A 11 12.30 3.84 -4.77
CA GLN A 11 13.35 4.75 -4.35
C GLN A 11 13.21 6.06 -5.10
N TYR A 12 13.39 7.15 -4.37
CA TYR A 12 13.29 8.49 -4.92
C TYR A 12 14.61 9.17 -4.73
N SER A 13 15.19 9.63 -5.82
CA SER A 13 16.50 10.28 -5.78
C SER A 13 16.41 11.68 -5.24
N ALA A 14 17.52 12.17 -4.74
CA ALA A 14 17.60 13.54 -4.32
C ALA A 14 17.54 14.46 -5.53
N ILE A 15 16.88 15.60 -5.36
CA ILE A 15 16.83 16.63 -6.38
C ILE A 15 17.25 17.92 -5.72
N ASP A 16 18.28 18.53 -6.24
CA ASP A 16 18.84 19.75 -5.65
C ASP A 16 17.76 20.79 -5.40
N GLY A 17 17.69 21.22 -4.14
CA GLY A 17 16.77 22.27 -3.77
C GLY A 17 15.31 21.86 -3.71
N LEU A 18 15.00 20.62 -4.07
CA LEU A 18 13.61 20.19 -4.09
C LEU A 18 13.31 19.04 -3.16
N GLN A 19 14.15 18.01 -3.14
CA GLN A 19 13.89 16.90 -2.25
C GLN A 19 15.18 16.19 -1.91
N GLN A 20 15.14 15.51 -0.77
CA GLN A 20 16.20 14.63 -0.38
C GLN A 20 15.83 13.21 -0.76
N GLU A 21 16.83 12.39 -0.89
CA GLU A 21 16.63 10.99 -1.23
C GLU A 21 15.84 10.28 -0.15
N TYR A 22 14.92 9.42 -0.55
CA TYR A 22 14.17 8.61 0.40
C TYR A 22 13.65 7.36 -0.28
N THR A 23 13.22 6.41 0.53
CA THR A 23 12.74 5.12 0.06
C THR A 23 11.38 4.84 0.68
N LEU A 24 10.47 4.32 -0.12
CA LEU A 24 9.17 3.86 0.36
C LEU A 24 9.15 2.34 0.31
N VAL A 25 8.75 1.73 1.41
CA VAL A 25 8.62 0.28 1.50
C VAL A 25 7.15 -0.04 1.75
N TYR A 26 6.56 -0.78 0.83
CA TYR A 26 5.16 -1.21 0.93
C TYR A 26 5.16 -2.67 1.35
N ALA A 27 4.63 -2.96 2.51
CA ALA A 27 4.68 -4.30 3.08
C ALA A 27 3.32 -4.74 3.56
N MET A 28 3.18 -6.04 3.74
CA MET A 28 1.92 -6.61 4.15
C MET A 28 2.17 -7.79 5.07
N GLU A 29 1.31 -7.90 6.07
CA GLU A 29 1.32 -9.01 7.00
C GLU A 29 -0.04 -9.64 7.05
N VAL A 30 -0.12 -10.97 6.96
CA VAL A 30 -1.39 -11.64 7.12
C VAL A 30 -1.66 -11.80 8.60
N GLU A 31 -2.81 -11.31 9.05
CA GLU A 31 -3.17 -11.35 10.46
C GLU A 31 -4.38 -12.23 10.64
N GLY A 32 -4.20 -13.39 11.25
CA GLY A 32 -5.31 -14.28 11.49
C GLY A 32 -5.86 -14.82 10.20
N THR A 33 -7.14 -15.10 10.18
CA THR A 33 -7.75 -15.77 9.05
C THR A 33 -8.49 -14.82 8.12
N GLN A 34 -8.69 -13.59 8.51
CA GLN A 34 -9.54 -12.73 7.72
C GLN A 34 -9.03 -11.35 7.53
N GLY A 35 -7.78 -11.16 7.57
CA GLY A 35 -7.32 -9.81 7.40
C GLY A 35 -5.83 -9.70 7.22
N CYS A 36 -5.43 -8.54 6.78
CA CYS A 36 -4.04 -8.23 6.57
C CYS A 36 -3.76 -6.84 7.06
N ARG A 37 -2.52 -6.60 7.42
CA ARG A 37 -2.08 -5.25 7.76
C ARG A 37 -1.18 -4.77 6.65
N LEU A 38 -1.56 -3.69 6.03
CA LEU A 38 -0.74 -3.06 5.01
C LEU A 38 0.05 -1.94 5.65
N THR A 39 1.31 -1.85 5.35
CA THR A 39 2.19 -0.87 5.98
C THR A 39 3.00 -0.15 4.91
N LEU A 40 3.13 1.14 5.08
CA LEU A 40 4.01 1.95 4.26
C LEU A 40 5.02 2.61 5.17
N CYS A 41 6.28 2.39 4.86
CA CYS A 41 7.38 2.93 5.66
C CYS A 41 8.20 3.86 4.78
N ARG A 42 8.42 5.06 5.25
CA ARG A 42 9.28 6.02 4.55
C ARG A 42 10.60 6.11 5.28
N ILE A 43 11.67 5.84 4.57
CA ILE A 43 13.01 5.79 5.15
C ILE A 43 13.86 6.85 4.47
N GLY A 44 14.63 7.56 5.27
CA GLY A 44 15.46 8.65 4.78
C GLY A 44 14.90 9.95 5.26
N SER A 45 14.60 10.84 4.33
CA SER A 45 14.03 12.13 4.70
C SER A 45 12.63 11.94 5.28
N ARG A 46 12.36 12.51 6.44
CA ARG A 46 11.03 12.50 7.05
C ARG A 46 10.52 11.10 7.29
N GLN A 47 11.23 10.37 8.10
CA GLN A 47 10.83 9.00 8.40
C GLN A 47 9.43 8.95 8.94
N GLN A 48 8.66 7.98 8.47
CA GLN A 48 7.27 7.86 8.86
C GLN A 48 6.77 6.46 8.56
N ILE A 49 5.89 5.95 9.42
CA ILE A 49 5.27 4.66 9.21
C ILE A 49 3.78 4.82 9.35
N VAL A 50 3.04 4.31 8.37
CA VAL A 50 1.59 4.26 8.47
C VAL A 50 1.14 2.84 8.17
N SER A 51 0.06 2.40 8.79
CA SER A 51 -0.45 1.09 8.51
C SER A 51 -1.96 1.08 8.63
N GLN A 52 -2.56 0.06 8.04
CA GLN A 52 -4.01 -0.06 8.06
C GLN A 52 -4.39 -1.52 7.96
N HIS A 53 -5.35 -1.94 8.77
CA HIS A 53 -5.86 -3.29 8.74
C HIS A 53 -6.96 -3.37 7.69
N VAL A 54 -6.91 -4.41 6.85
CA VAL A 54 -7.90 -4.61 5.81
C VAL A 54 -8.48 -6.01 5.98
N VAL A 55 -9.79 -6.09 6.10
CA VAL A 55 -10.46 -7.37 6.26
C VAL A 55 -10.79 -7.91 4.88
N ALA A 56 -9.89 -8.71 4.36
CA ALA A 56 -10.03 -9.27 3.03
C ALA A 56 -9.03 -10.40 2.87
N ALA A 57 -9.18 -11.16 1.79
CA ALA A 57 -8.27 -12.26 1.52
C ALA A 57 -6.87 -11.74 1.22
N PRO A 58 -5.84 -12.51 1.55
CA PRO A 58 -4.48 -12.04 1.30
C PRO A 58 -4.20 -11.69 -0.15
N GLU A 59 -4.75 -12.42 -1.08
CA GLU A 59 -4.52 -12.12 -2.49
C GLU A 59 -5.09 -10.78 -2.88
N PHE A 60 -6.26 -10.46 -2.36
CA PHE A 60 -6.83 -9.14 -2.62
C PHE A 60 -5.99 -8.05 -1.99
N CYS A 61 -5.56 -8.28 -0.75
CA CYS A 61 -4.75 -7.29 -0.06
C CYS A 61 -3.43 -7.06 -0.77
N TYR A 62 -2.85 -8.10 -1.31
CA TYR A 62 -1.59 -7.95 -2.02
C TYR A 62 -1.78 -7.17 -3.32
N ARG A 63 -2.88 -7.39 -4.01
CA ARG A 63 -3.16 -6.59 -5.20
C ARG A 63 -3.37 -5.14 -4.85
N LEU A 64 -4.03 -4.89 -3.72
CA LEU A 64 -4.20 -3.53 -3.25
C LEU A 64 -2.85 -2.89 -2.95
N LEU A 65 -1.99 -3.63 -2.28
CA LEU A 65 -0.66 -3.13 -1.96
C LEU A 65 0.13 -2.83 -3.22
N ARG A 66 0.03 -3.70 -4.21
CA ARG A 66 0.73 -3.47 -5.47
C ARG A 66 0.23 -2.20 -6.15
N TYR A 67 -1.08 -1.99 -6.14
CA TYR A 67 -1.64 -0.78 -6.71
C TYR A 67 -1.07 0.47 -6.02
N LEU A 68 -0.99 0.42 -4.70
CA LEU A 68 -0.45 1.54 -3.94
C LEU A 68 1.00 1.80 -4.30
N CYS A 69 1.77 0.74 -4.45
CA CYS A 69 3.17 0.87 -4.80
C CYS A 69 3.33 1.39 -6.23
N GLU A 70 2.57 0.85 -7.16
CA GLU A 70 2.71 1.24 -8.56
C GLU A 70 2.32 2.68 -8.78
N ASN A 71 1.44 3.19 -7.94
CA ASN A 71 1.01 4.57 -8.06
C ASN A 71 1.77 5.50 -7.13
N GLY A 72 2.74 4.98 -6.40
CA GLY A 72 3.59 5.81 -5.57
C GLY A 72 2.86 6.54 -4.48
N VAL A 73 1.87 5.88 -3.87
CA VAL A 73 1.06 6.53 -2.85
C VAL A 73 1.91 6.83 -1.63
N GLN A 74 1.92 8.09 -1.21
CA GLN A 74 2.75 8.55 -0.11
C GLN A 74 2.04 8.40 1.21
N THR A 75 2.79 8.56 2.29
CA THR A 75 2.23 8.40 3.63
C THR A 75 1.10 9.39 3.90
N GLU A 76 1.18 10.58 3.36
CA GLU A 76 0.17 11.60 3.60
C GLU A 76 -1.19 11.24 3.01
N LEU A 77 -1.18 10.47 1.93
CA LEU A 77 -2.43 10.11 1.25
C LEU A 77 -2.86 8.69 1.51
N TRP A 78 -2.07 7.97 2.28
CA TRP A 78 -2.25 6.53 2.47
C TRP A 78 -3.65 6.16 2.90
N GLN A 79 -4.10 6.76 3.99
CA GLN A 79 -5.38 6.37 4.56
C GLN A 79 -6.54 6.70 3.63
N ASP A 80 -6.48 7.86 3.01
CA ASP A 80 -7.54 8.26 2.10
C ASP A 80 -7.62 7.33 0.90
N VAL A 81 -6.48 7.00 0.31
CA VAL A 81 -6.48 6.16 -0.87
C VAL A 81 -6.92 4.74 -0.54
N VAL A 82 -6.42 4.18 0.56
CA VAL A 82 -6.79 2.83 0.93
C VAL A 82 -8.29 2.76 1.22
N THR A 83 -8.80 3.70 1.98
CA THR A 83 -10.22 3.72 2.29
C THR A 83 -11.06 3.86 1.03
N ASP A 84 -10.63 4.71 0.12
CA ASP A 84 -11.35 4.93 -1.11
C ASP A 84 -11.41 3.67 -1.96
N LEU A 85 -10.29 2.97 -2.08
CA LEU A 85 -10.25 1.76 -2.89
C LEU A 85 -11.13 0.68 -2.30
N ILE A 86 -11.15 0.56 -0.99
CA ILE A 86 -11.97 -0.43 -0.35
C ILE A 86 -13.44 -0.11 -0.51
N THR A 87 -13.82 1.13 -0.26
CA THR A 87 -15.23 1.50 -0.32
C THR A 87 -15.76 1.59 -1.74
N SER A 88 -14.91 1.88 -2.70
CA SER A 88 -15.42 2.07 -4.05
C SER A 88 -15.63 0.76 -4.78
N GLY A 89 -15.59 -0.34 -4.07
CA GLY A 89 -15.99 -1.59 -4.67
C GLY A 89 -14.87 -2.51 -5.07
N LEU A 90 -13.65 -2.10 -4.92
CA LEU A 90 -12.55 -2.99 -5.20
C LEU A 90 -12.68 -4.22 -4.33
N ALA A 91 -12.93 -4.00 -3.05
CA ALA A 91 -13.10 -5.08 -2.11
C ALA A 91 -14.46 -5.74 -2.25
N GLY A 92 -15.39 -5.08 -2.87
CA GLY A 92 -16.73 -5.61 -2.98
C GLY A 92 -16.92 -6.58 -4.10
N GLY A 93 -15.89 -6.87 -4.83
CA GLY A 93 -16.04 -7.82 -5.89
C GLY A 93 -16.65 -7.26 -7.14
N LYS A 94 -17.02 -6.02 -7.11
CA LYS A 94 -17.51 -5.38 -8.30
C LYS A 94 -16.42 -4.65 -8.96
N GLY A 95 -15.30 -5.24 -8.99
CA GLY A 95 -14.11 -4.59 -9.41
C GLY A 95 -14.19 -3.89 -10.74
N GLY A 96 -15.27 -4.08 -11.46
CA GLY A 96 -15.34 -3.43 -12.74
C GLY A 96 -15.21 -1.92 -12.66
N ALA A 97 -15.68 -1.37 -11.57
CA ALA A 97 -15.67 0.08 -11.48
C ALA A 97 -14.27 0.64 -11.61
N TRP A 98 -13.33 0.07 -10.93
CA TRP A 98 -12.00 0.66 -10.95
C TRP A 98 -11.16 0.12 -12.10
N ARG A 99 -11.47 -1.04 -12.59
CA ARG A 99 -10.67 -1.58 -13.66
C ARG A 99 -11.03 -1.00 -15.00
N GLU A 100 -12.07 -0.25 -15.07
CA GLU A 100 -12.40 0.39 -16.31
C GLU A 100 -11.63 1.61 -16.60
N GLN A 101 -10.81 2.03 -15.71
CA GLN A 101 -10.05 3.25 -15.91
C GLN A 101 -9.00 3.13 -16.99
#